data_814fddc7e3eb608347fa252823bc7af3
#
_entry.id   814fddc7e3eb608347fa252823bc7af3
#
_cell.length_a   1.000
_cell.length_b   1.000
_cell.length_c   1.000
_cell.angle_alpha   90.00
_cell.angle_beta   90.00
_cell.angle_gamma   90.00
#
_symmetry.space_group_name_H-M   'P 1'
#
loop_
_entity.id
_entity.type
_entity.pdbx_description
1 polymer ?
#
loop_
_entity_poly.entity_id
_entity_poly.type
_entity_poly.pdbx_seq_one_letter_code
_entity_poly.pdbx_strand_id
1 'polypeptide(L)'
;MRMIASAQLSLFRETALNTPDARADFNTLINAPKFSDDPIGHRQKKRWELIAGDIYKSTSIEALLEARGKAEGYIHGLVDTGHLSTRDTDRDYLILCVVQRRRDFLNALLNY
;
A
#
# COMPACT_ATOMS: atom_id res chain seq x y z
N MET A 1 17.93 -21.45 -12.72
CA MET A 1 16.97 -20.54 -12.09
C MET A 1 16.54 -19.48 -13.07
N ARG A 2 15.25 -19.26 -13.19
CA ARG A 2 14.75 -18.19 -14.07
C ARG A 2 14.70 -16.88 -13.32
N MET A 3 15.10 -15.83 -14.00
CA MET A 3 14.95 -14.47 -13.51
C MET A 3 13.79 -13.81 -14.27
N ILE A 4 13.02 -13.02 -13.56
CA ILE A 4 11.98 -12.22 -14.20
C ILE A 4 12.66 -11.12 -15.00
N ALA A 5 12.30 -10.99 -16.28
CA ALA A 5 12.82 -9.92 -17.12
C ALA A 5 12.34 -8.54 -16.61
N SER A 6 13.18 -7.52 -16.77
CA SER A 6 12.86 -6.16 -16.37
C SER A 6 11.55 -5.67 -16.99
N ALA A 7 11.27 -6.05 -18.24
CA ALA A 7 10.03 -5.69 -18.94
C ALA A 7 8.79 -6.25 -18.23
N GLN A 8 8.86 -7.47 -17.68
CA GLN A 8 7.73 -8.05 -16.96
C GLN A 8 7.51 -7.39 -15.61
N LEU A 9 8.57 -7.03 -14.90
CA LEU A 9 8.44 -6.28 -13.65
C LEU A 9 7.85 -4.90 -13.89
N SER A 10 8.24 -4.22 -14.98
CA SER A 10 7.66 -2.94 -15.37
C SER A 10 6.18 -3.09 -15.69
N LEU A 11 5.79 -4.11 -16.45
CA LEU A 11 4.40 -4.37 -16.79
C LEU A 11 3.58 -4.68 -15.52
N PHE A 12 4.13 -5.49 -14.62
CA PHE A 12 3.50 -5.80 -13.33
C PHE A 12 3.22 -4.52 -12.55
N ARG A 13 4.19 -3.61 -12.45
CA ARG A 13 4.04 -2.34 -11.76
C ARG A 13 3.00 -1.45 -12.41
N GLU A 14 3.04 -1.33 -13.75
CA GLU A 14 2.11 -0.48 -14.51
C GLU A 14 0.67 -0.96 -14.39
N THR A 15 0.46 -2.28 -14.34
CA THR A 15 -0.89 -2.85 -14.27
C THR A 15 -1.38 -3.04 -12.83
N ALA A 16 -0.54 -2.79 -11.82
CA ALA A 16 -0.86 -3.08 -10.42
C ALA A 16 -2.17 -2.44 -9.95
N LEU A 17 -2.45 -1.20 -10.37
CA LEU A 17 -3.66 -0.45 -10.01
C LEU A 17 -4.69 -0.41 -11.13
N ASN A 18 -4.48 -1.16 -12.23
CA ASN A 18 -5.38 -1.13 -13.37
C ASN A 18 -6.48 -2.18 -13.30
N THR A 19 -6.35 -3.17 -12.41
CA THR A 19 -7.45 -4.10 -12.17
C THR A 19 -8.51 -3.43 -11.28
N PRO A 20 -9.80 -3.67 -11.52
CA PRO A 20 -10.86 -3.07 -10.69
C PRO A 20 -10.72 -3.41 -9.21
N ASP A 21 -10.36 -4.65 -8.88
CA ASP A 21 -10.22 -5.10 -7.48
C ASP A 21 -9.05 -4.41 -6.78
N ALA A 22 -7.89 -4.33 -7.43
CA ALA A 22 -6.72 -3.68 -6.86
C ALA A 22 -6.97 -2.19 -6.63
N ARG A 23 -7.65 -1.53 -7.56
CA ARG A 23 -8.01 -0.12 -7.43
C ARG A 23 -9.00 0.11 -6.30
N ALA A 24 -10.00 -0.75 -6.18
CA ALA A 24 -10.99 -0.67 -5.10
C ALA A 24 -10.31 -0.86 -3.74
N ASP A 25 -9.43 -1.83 -3.61
CA ASP A 25 -8.67 -2.09 -2.37
C ASP A 25 -7.78 -0.91 -2.01
N PHE A 26 -7.09 -0.34 -2.99
CA PHE A 26 -6.25 0.83 -2.78
C PHE A 26 -7.08 2.03 -2.31
N ASN A 27 -8.21 2.29 -2.95
CA ASN A 27 -9.11 3.39 -2.56
C ASN A 27 -9.65 3.18 -1.14
N THR A 28 -9.98 1.96 -0.77
CA THR A 28 -10.42 1.63 0.59
C THR A 28 -9.30 1.93 1.59
N LEU A 29 -8.07 1.52 1.29
CA LEU A 29 -6.92 1.77 2.14
C LEU A 29 -6.65 3.27 2.31
N ILE A 30 -6.73 4.04 1.24
CA ILE A 30 -6.49 5.49 1.27
C ILE A 30 -7.55 6.21 2.10
N ASN A 31 -8.81 5.77 2.04
CA ASN A 31 -9.93 6.42 2.69
C ASN A 31 -10.25 5.87 4.09
N ALA A 32 -9.58 4.79 4.51
CA ALA A 32 -9.82 4.19 5.83
C ALA A 32 -9.45 5.13 6.99
N PRO A 33 -8.27 5.78 7.00
CA PRO A 33 -7.96 6.74 8.05
C PRO A 33 -8.82 8.00 7.93
N LYS A 34 -9.35 8.47 9.05
CA LYS A 34 -10.23 9.65 9.10
C LYS A 34 -9.40 10.89 9.42
N PHE A 35 -8.70 11.41 8.42
CA PHE A 35 -7.96 12.66 8.55
C PHE A 35 -8.91 13.84 8.76
N SER A 36 -8.45 14.85 9.50
CA SER A 36 -9.24 16.05 9.72
C SER A 36 -9.47 16.82 8.42
N ASP A 37 -10.59 17.53 8.35
CA ASP A 37 -10.95 18.35 7.17
C ASP A 37 -10.41 19.77 7.34
N ASP A 38 -9.08 19.89 7.40
CA ASP A 38 -8.35 21.13 7.52
C ASP A 38 -7.02 21.01 6.73
N PRO A 39 -6.23 22.08 6.61
CA PRO A 39 -4.97 22.01 5.85
C PRO A 39 -3.99 20.97 6.38
N ILE A 40 -3.97 20.71 7.68
CA ILE A 40 -3.09 19.69 8.29
C ILE A 40 -3.55 18.29 7.85
N GLY A 41 -4.83 18.01 8.01
CA GLY A 41 -5.42 16.72 7.61
C GLY A 41 -5.26 16.44 6.12
N HIS A 42 -5.43 17.46 5.29
CA HIS A 42 -5.25 17.32 3.84
C HIS A 42 -3.81 16.97 3.47
N ARG A 43 -2.82 17.56 4.14
CA ARG A 43 -1.40 17.23 3.93
C ARG A 43 -1.08 15.82 4.40
N GLN A 44 -1.65 15.42 5.52
CA GLN A 44 -1.49 14.07 6.06
C GLN A 44 -2.05 13.03 5.10
N LYS A 45 -3.23 13.28 4.53
CA LYS A 45 -3.85 12.39 3.55
C LYS A 45 -2.99 12.26 2.30
N LYS A 46 -2.46 13.37 1.78
CA LYS A 46 -1.57 13.34 0.63
C LYS A 46 -0.33 12.49 0.88
N ARG A 47 0.28 12.65 2.06
CA ARG A 47 1.44 11.84 2.42
C ARG A 47 1.06 10.37 2.56
N TRP A 48 -0.09 10.10 3.14
CA TRP A 48 -0.60 8.73 3.25
C TRP A 48 -0.78 8.09 1.88
N GLU A 49 -1.34 8.79 0.92
CA GLU A 49 -1.50 8.30 -0.45
C GLU A 49 -0.16 7.89 -1.07
N LEU A 50 0.89 8.69 -0.87
CA LEU A 50 2.22 8.38 -1.38
C LEU A 50 2.81 7.16 -0.68
N ILE A 51 2.72 7.10 0.64
CA ILE A 51 3.28 6.00 1.43
C ILE A 51 2.55 4.70 1.11
N ALA A 52 1.23 4.70 1.10
CA ALA A 52 0.43 3.52 0.77
C ALA A 52 0.61 3.11 -0.70
N GLY A 53 0.79 4.09 -1.59
CA GLY A 53 1.04 3.83 -3.00
C GLY A 53 2.30 3.01 -3.23
N ASP A 54 3.31 3.16 -2.40
CA ASP A 54 4.55 2.39 -2.51
C ASP A 54 4.33 0.88 -2.33
N ILE A 55 3.28 0.47 -1.62
CA ILE A 55 2.91 -0.94 -1.51
C ILE A 55 2.61 -1.51 -2.90
N TYR A 56 1.86 -0.78 -3.71
CA TYR A 56 1.45 -1.21 -5.06
C TYR A 56 2.56 -1.00 -6.09
N LYS A 57 3.48 -0.07 -5.85
CA LYS A 57 4.60 0.21 -6.75
C LYS A 57 5.81 -0.68 -6.49
N SER A 58 5.81 -1.43 -5.40
CA SER A 58 6.94 -2.29 -5.05
C SER A 58 7.19 -3.35 -6.12
N THR A 59 8.46 -3.63 -6.39
CA THR A 59 8.88 -4.60 -7.40
C THR A 59 9.65 -5.78 -6.81
N SER A 60 9.68 -5.88 -5.48
CA SER A 60 10.26 -7.01 -4.76
C SER A 60 9.53 -7.21 -3.44
N ILE A 61 9.64 -8.41 -2.87
CA ILE A 61 9.06 -8.69 -1.56
C ILE A 61 9.72 -7.83 -0.48
N GLU A 62 11.02 -7.60 -0.58
CA GLU A 62 11.73 -6.73 0.36
C GLU A 62 11.21 -5.31 0.31
N ALA A 63 11.02 -4.75 -0.89
CA ALA A 63 10.47 -3.42 -1.06
C ALA A 63 9.03 -3.36 -0.54
N LEU A 64 8.25 -4.41 -0.74
CA LEU A 64 6.88 -4.51 -0.24
C LEU A 64 6.84 -4.47 1.30
N LEU A 65 7.70 -5.23 1.97
CA LEU A 65 7.77 -5.26 3.43
C LEU A 65 8.26 -3.92 3.99
N GLU A 66 9.20 -3.27 3.31
CA GLU A 66 9.66 -1.93 3.69
C GLU A 66 8.52 -0.91 3.55
N ALA A 67 7.78 -0.95 2.46
CA ALA A 67 6.63 -0.07 2.25
C ALA A 67 5.56 -0.29 3.32
N ARG A 68 5.31 -1.54 3.70
CA ARG A 68 4.41 -1.88 4.81
C ARG A 68 4.86 -1.25 6.12
N GLY A 69 6.15 -1.38 6.44
CA GLY A 69 6.71 -0.82 7.68
C GLY A 69 6.55 0.68 7.75
N LYS A 70 6.79 1.38 6.64
CA LYS A 70 6.59 2.83 6.54
C LYS A 70 5.14 3.22 6.74
N ALA A 71 4.22 2.48 6.12
CA ALA A 71 2.79 2.76 6.25
C ALA A 71 2.30 2.54 7.69
N GLU A 72 2.68 1.44 8.31
CA GLU A 72 2.34 1.17 9.71
C GLU A 72 2.91 2.25 10.64
N GLY A 73 4.18 2.61 10.44
CA GLY A 73 4.85 3.63 11.25
C GLY A 73 4.19 4.99 11.13
N TYR A 74 3.77 5.37 9.93
CA TYR A 74 3.09 6.64 9.70
C TYR A 74 1.75 6.70 10.46
N ILE A 75 0.92 5.66 10.33
CA ILE A 75 -0.37 5.60 11.03
C ILE A 75 -0.18 5.56 12.56
N HIS A 76 0.76 4.75 13.05
CA HIS A 76 1.06 4.70 14.48
C HIS A 76 1.50 6.06 15.01
N GLY A 77 2.35 6.77 14.27
CA GLY A 77 2.78 8.11 14.67
C GLY A 77 1.63 9.09 14.75
N LEU A 78 0.68 9.04 13.83
CA LEU A 78 -0.49 9.90 13.85
C LEU A 78 -1.45 9.56 15.00
N VAL A 79 -1.59 8.28 15.34
CA VAL A 79 -2.38 7.85 16.49
C VAL A 79 -1.72 8.32 17.79
N ASP A 80 -0.41 8.10 17.93
CA ASP A 80 0.34 8.46 19.13
C ASP A 80 0.33 9.97 19.39
N THR A 81 0.28 10.77 18.34
CA THR A 81 0.22 12.24 18.45
C THR A 81 -1.21 12.80 18.53
N GLY A 82 -2.21 11.93 18.54
CA GLY A 82 -3.60 12.32 18.66
C GLY A 82 -4.26 12.84 17.38
N HIS A 83 -3.58 12.72 16.22
CA HIS A 83 -4.15 13.14 14.94
C HIS A 83 -5.16 12.16 14.37
N LEU A 84 -5.02 10.89 14.71
CA LEU A 84 -5.98 9.84 14.35
C LEU A 84 -6.42 9.08 15.59
N SER A 85 -7.65 8.57 15.57
CA SER A 85 -8.12 7.65 16.60
C SER A 85 -7.57 6.25 16.32
N THR A 86 -7.41 5.45 17.39
CA THR A 86 -7.03 4.05 17.26
C THR A 86 -8.13 3.29 16.54
N ARG A 87 -7.79 2.64 15.40
CA ARG A 87 -8.73 1.85 14.62
C ARG A 87 -8.07 0.58 14.13
N ASP A 88 -8.59 -0.55 14.55
CA ASP A 88 -8.10 -1.84 14.09
C ASP A 88 -8.40 -2.05 12.59
N THR A 89 -9.51 -1.49 12.10
CA THR A 89 -9.90 -1.58 10.70
C THR A 89 -8.85 -1.02 9.74
N ASP A 90 -8.23 0.10 10.06
CA ASP A 90 -7.21 0.71 9.19
C ASP A 90 -6.00 -0.20 9.06
N ARG A 91 -5.61 -0.83 10.16
CA ARG A 91 -4.52 -1.79 10.19
C ARG A 91 -4.87 -3.06 9.41
N ASP A 92 -6.10 -3.55 9.57
CA ASP A 92 -6.56 -4.75 8.87
C ASP A 92 -6.55 -4.56 7.35
N TYR A 93 -6.99 -3.40 6.86
CA TYR A 93 -6.93 -3.09 5.44
C TYR A 93 -5.49 -3.03 4.93
N LEU A 94 -4.58 -2.44 5.70
CA LEU A 94 -3.18 -2.39 5.34
C LEU A 94 -2.59 -3.80 5.21
N ILE A 95 -2.86 -4.66 6.19
CA ILE A 95 -2.40 -6.05 6.16
C ILE A 95 -2.97 -6.77 4.95
N LEU A 96 -4.27 -6.62 4.69
CA LEU A 96 -4.92 -7.26 3.55
C LEU A 96 -4.28 -6.84 2.22
N CYS A 97 -4.03 -5.55 2.03
CA CYS A 97 -3.40 -5.04 0.82
C CYS A 97 -1.99 -5.60 0.62
N VAL A 98 -1.22 -5.71 1.69
CA VAL A 98 0.13 -6.29 1.63
C VAL A 98 0.07 -7.77 1.28
N VAL A 99 -0.84 -8.53 1.89
CA VAL A 99 -1.02 -9.96 1.61
C VAL A 99 -1.41 -10.18 0.15
N GLN A 100 -2.35 -9.40 -0.36
CA GLN A 100 -2.76 -9.47 -1.76
C GLN A 100 -1.62 -9.13 -2.71
N ARG A 101 -0.88 -8.08 -2.42
CA ARG A 101 0.25 -7.66 -3.24
C ARG A 101 1.34 -8.72 -3.27
N ARG A 102 1.62 -9.35 -2.12
CA ARG A 102 2.57 -10.45 -2.05
C ARG A 102 2.12 -11.64 -2.89
N ARG A 103 0.82 -11.95 -2.86
CA ARG A 103 0.25 -13.02 -3.69
C ARG A 103 0.44 -12.72 -5.18
N ASP A 104 0.20 -11.47 -5.59
CA ASP A 104 0.41 -11.04 -6.97
C ASP A 104 1.86 -11.24 -7.41
N PHE A 105 2.81 -10.90 -6.55
CA PHE A 105 4.22 -11.15 -6.79
C PHE A 105 4.53 -12.61 -7.02
N LEU A 106 4.05 -13.48 -6.13
CA LEU A 106 4.27 -14.91 -6.22
C LEU A 106 3.65 -15.48 -7.50
N ASN A 107 2.46 -15.03 -7.86
CA ASN A 107 1.80 -15.45 -9.09
C ASN A 107 2.58 -14.99 -10.33
N ALA A 108 3.10 -13.79 -10.34
CA ALA A 108 3.92 -13.29 -11.44
C ALA A 108 5.20 -14.12 -11.61
N LEU A 109 5.83 -14.53 -10.50
CA LEU A 109 7.00 -15.39 -10.53
C LEU A 109 6.68 -16.79 -11.07
N LEU A 110 5.53 -17.35 -10.67
CA LEU A 110 5.14 -18.70 -11.09
C LEU A 110 4.69 -18.75 -12.54
N ASN A 111 4.16 -17.67 -13.08
CA ASN A 111 3.65 -17.60 -14.46
C ASN A 111 4.68 -17.10 -15.45
N TYR A 112 5.89 -16.91 -15.02
CA TYR A 112 6.98 -16.42 -15.87
C TYR A 112 7.55 -17.51 -16.80
#